data_6c7cd75a08cc60e043aedf32514c4752
#
_entry.id   6c7cd75a08cc60e043aedf32514c4752
#
_cell.length_a   1.000
_cell.length_b   1.000
_cell.length_c   1.000
_cell.angle_alpha   90.00
_cell.angle_beta   90.00
_cell.angle_gamma   90.00
#
_symmetry.space_group_name_H-M   'P 1'
#
loop_
_entity.id
_entity.type
_entity.pdbx_description
1 polymer ?
#
loop_
_entity_poly.entity_id
_entity_poly.type
_entity_poly.pdbx_seq_one_letter_code
_entity_poly.pdbx_strand_id
1 'polypeptide(L)'
;MAFLLFYVTHPDEETARRISTHLVTRRLAACANIFPVSSAYWWEGAVQQEGEWISILKTRSELEARLEAEVRTQHPYQTPCILRIEVRANADYEKWIVESTTDPVF
;
A
#
# COMPACT_ATOMS: atom_id res chain seq x y z
N MET A 1 13.02 -13.15 8.48
CA MET A 1 13.14 -12.46 7.18
C MET A 1 12.32 -11.18 7.22
N ALA A 2 12.89 -10.08 6.72
CA ALA A 2 12.18 -8.80 6.70
C ALA A 2 11.16 -8.76 5.56
N PHE A 3 10.11 -7.97 5.74
CA PHE A 3 9.15 -7.69 4.69
C PHE A 3 8.92 -6.17 4.63
N LEU A 4 8.12 -5.73 3.66
CA LEU A 4 7.85 -4.30 3.48
C LEU A 4 6.44 -3.95 3.90
N LEU A 5 6.32 -2.81 4.55
CA LEU A 5 5.07 -2.15 4.82
C LEU A 5 5.02 -0.91 3.95
N PHE A 6 4.02 -0.82 3.07
CA PHE A 6 3.78 0.37 2.25
C PHE A 6 2.68 1.20 2.89
N TYR A 7 2.88 2.52 2.88
CA TYR A 7 1.90 3.49 3.38
C TYR A 7 1.53 4.38 2.19
N VAL A 8 0.26 4.36 1.81
CA VAL A 8 -0.24 5.07 0.63
C VAL A 8 -1.43 5.92 1.02
N THR A 9 -1.46 7.20 0.59
CA THR A 9 -2.60 8.08 0.83
C THR A 9 -3.53 8.08 -0.38
N HIS A 10 -4.83 8.18 -0.12
CA HIS A 10 -5.88 8.19 -1.15
C HIS A 10 -6.88 9.30 -0.87
N PRO A 11 -7.57 9.83 -1.90
CA PRO A 11 -8.53 10.92 -1.71
C PRO A 11 -9.78 10.52 -0.95
N ASP A 12 -10.18 9.26 -1.01
CA ASP A 12 -11.42 8.79 -0.40
C ASP A 12 -11.36 7.28 -0.11
N GLU A 13 -12.35 6.79 0.61
CA GLU A 13 -12.42 5.39 1.01
C GLU A 13 -12.58 4.46 -0.20
N GLU A 14 -13.40 4.85 -1.16
CA GLU A 14 -13.64 4.02 -2.35
C GLU A 14 -12.36 3.75 -3.12
N THR A 15 -11.55 4.79 -3.36
CA THR A 15 -10.26 4.67 -4.04
C THR A 15 -9.30 3.78 -3.26
N ALA A 16 -9.23 3.98 -1.94
CA ALA A 16 -8.36 3.17 -1.08
C ALA A 16 -8.74 1.70 -1.15
N ARG A 17 -10.04 1.38 -1.08
CA ARG A 17 -10.53 0.00 -1.14
C ARG A 17 -10.30 -0.62 -2.50
N ARG A 18 -10.57 0.13 -3.57
CA ARG A 18 -10.41 -0.36 -4.95
C ARG A 18 -8.96 -0.72 -5.24
N ILE A 19 -8.04 0.19 -4.94
CA ILE A 19 -6.62 -0.05 -5.19
C ILE A 19 -6.10 -1.18 -4.30
N SER A 20 -6.44 -1.17 -3.02
CA SER A 20 -5.98 -2.19 -2.07
C SER A 20 -6.48 -3.58 -2.43
N THR A 21 -7.76 -3.72 -2.78
CA THR A 21 -8.35 -5.00 -3.18
C THR A 21 -7.69 -5.52 -4.46
N HIS A 22 -7.43 -4.62 -5.41
CA HIS A 22 -6.74 -4.97 -6.64
C HIS A 22 -5.35 -5.55 -6.35
N LEU A 23 -4.58 -4.89 -5.48
CA LEU A 23 -3.23 -5.33 -5.15
C LEU A 23 -3.22 -6.68 -4.42
N VAL A 24 -4.15 -6.88 -3.50
CA VAL A 24 -4.26 -8.15 -2.76
C VAL A 24 -4.70 -9.27 -3.70
N THR A 25 -5.69 -9.01 -4.55
CA THR A 25 -6.19 -10.00 -5.52
C THR A 25 -5.08 -10.44 -6.47
N ARG A 26 -4.22 -9.51 -6.88
CA ARG A 26 -3.09 -9.79 -7.78
C ARG A 26 -1.87 -10.35 -7.06
N ARG A 27 -1.97 -10.64 -5.77
CA ARG A 27 -0.87 -11.15 -4.93
C ARG A 27 0.36 -10.25 -4.88
N LEU A 28 0.16 -8.95 -5.10
CA LEU A 28 1.21 -7.94 -4.92
C LEU A 28 1.30 -7.48 -3.48
N ALA A 29 0.24 -7.68 -2.69
CA ALA A 29 0.23 -7.47 -1.26
C ALA A 29 -0.47 -8.64 -0.59
N ALA A 30 -0.01 -9.03 0.60
CA ALA A 30 -0.64 -10.10 1.38
C ALA A 30 -1.91 -9.61 2.05
N CYS A 31 -1.90 -8.35 2.50
CA CYS A 31 -3.07 -7.74 3.12
C CYS A 31 -2.99 -6.22 3.04
N ALA A 32 -4.13 -5.58 3.30
CA ALA A 32 -4.25 -4.13 3.36
C ALA A 32 -5.07 -3.76 4.58
N ASN A 33 -4.62 -2.75 5.32
CA ASN A 33 -5.38 -2.13 6.39
C ASN A 33 -5.71 -0.70 5.95
N ILE A 34 -6.96 -0.30 6.09
CA ILE A 34 -7.46 0.96 5.54
C ILE A 34 -8.10 1.78 6.66
N PHE A 35 -7.75 3.07 6.76
CA PHE A 35 -8.28 3.95 7.79
C PHE A 35 -8.25 5.41 7.34
N PRO A 36 -9.14 6.26 7.90
CA PRO A 36 -9.17 7.68 7.55
C PRO A 36 -8.16 8.48 8.38
N VAL A 37 -7.67 9.58 7.79
CA VAL A 37 -6.80 10.54 8.47
C VAL A 37 -7.20 11.96 8.09
N SER A 38 -6.76 12.93 8.90
CA SER A 38 -6.82 14.34 8.57
C SER A 38 -5.43 14.78 8.14
N SER A 39 -5.32 15.43 6.99
CA SER A 39 -4.03 15.81 6.40
C SER A 39 -3.91 17.31 6.24
N ALA A 40 -2.69 17.83 6.44
CA ALA A 40 -2.34 19.19 6.11
C ALA A 40 -1.02 19.16 5.37
N TYR A 41 -0.96 19.77 4.19
CA TYR A 41 0.22 19.66 3.33
C TYR A 41 0.29 20.83 2.33
N TRP A 42 1.49 21.06 1.80
CA TRP A 42 1.72 22.04 0.76
C TRP A 42 1.39 21.48 -0.61
N TRP A 43 0.59 22.21 -1.37
CA TRP A 43 0.29 21.88 -2.76
C TRP A 43 0.02 23.17 -3.54
N GLU A 44 0.75 23.34 -4.64
CA GLU A 44 0.61 24.52 -5.54
C GLU A 44 0.67 25.84 -4.79
N GLY A 45 1.63 25.98 -3.89
CA GLY A 45 1.90 27.24 -3.18
C GLY A 45 0.97 27.55 -2.01
N ALA A 46 0.09 26.64 -1.63
CA ALA A 46 -0.84 26.84 -0.51
C ALA A 46 -0.89 25.62 0.39
N VAL A 47 -1.24 25.85 1.66
CA VAL A 47 -1.48 24.76 2.61
C VAL A 47 -2.89 24.23 2.38
N GLN A 48 -2.99 22.95 2.09
CA GLN A 48 -4.25 22.23 1.95
C GLN A 48 -4.56 21.52 3.26
N GLN A 49 -5.83 21.50 3.64
CA GLN A 49 -6.31 20.77 4.82
C GLN A 49 -7.51 19.95 4.38
N GLU A 50 -7.40 18.63 4.41
CA GLU A 50 -8.49 17.78 3.95
C GLU A 50 -8.41 16.40 4.58
N GLY A 51 -9.52 15.65 4.49
CA GLY A 51 -9.54 14.25 4.87
C GLY A 51 -8.94 13.40 3.76
N GLU A 52 -8.20 12.39 4.17
CA GLU A 52 -7.69 11.38 3.25
C GLU A 52 -7.87 10.00 3.85
N TRP A 53 -7.65 8.98 3.05
CA TRP A 53 -7.67 7.60 3.48
C TRP A 53 -6.31 6.97 3.25
N ILE A 54 -5.88 6.15 4.21
CA ILE A 54 -4.58 5.50 4.18
C ILE A 54 -4.79 4.01 3.92
N SER A 55 -3.95 3.43 3.08
CA SER A 55 -3.80 1.98 3.06
C SER A 55 -2.40 1.62 3.53
N ILE A 56 -2.33 0.66 4.44
CA ILE A 56 -1.09 0.02 4.84
C ILE A 56 -1.08 -1.35 4.19
N LEU A 57 -0.10 -1.56 3.30
CA LEU A 57 0.02 -2.77 2.51
C LEU A 57 1.24 -3.54 2.97
N LYS A 58 1.12 -4.84 3.12
CA LYS A 58 2.23 -5.69 3.56
C LYS A 58 2.60 -6.65 2.45
N THR A 59 3.89 -6.67 2.09
CA THR A 59 4.37 -7.51 1.00
C THR A 59 5.82 -7.91 1.24
N ARG A 60 6.31 -8.87 0.48
CA ARG A 60 7.72 -9.27 0.53
C ARG A 60 8.57 -8.29 -0.28
N SER A 61 9.84 -8.16 0.10
CA SER A 61 10.75 -7.17 -0.47
C SER A 61 10.93 -7.30 -1.98
N GLU A 62 10.85 -8.49 -2.51
CA GLU A 62 11.03 -8.76 -3.95
C GLU A 62 9.95 -8.11 -4.82
N LEU A 63 8.80 -7.75 -4.23
CA LEU A 63 7.71 -7.14 -4.96
C LEU A 63 7.68 -5.62 -4.87
N GLU A 64 8.70 -4.99 -4.27
CA GLU A 64 8.72 -3.55 -4.05
C GLU A 64 8.45 -2.75 -5.33
N ALA A 65 9.22 -2.99 -6.38
CA ALA A 65 9.10 -2.23 -7.63
C ALA A 65 7.76 -2.48 -8.33
N ARG A 66 7.30 -3.74 -8.33
CA ARG A 66 6.03 -4.10 -8.97
C ARG A 66 4.84 -3.50 -8.25
N LEU A 67 4.86 -3.50 -6.90
CA LEU A 67 3.78 -2.92 -6.13
C LEU A 67 3.72 -1.40 -6.35
N GLU A 68 4.86 -0.72 -6.29
CA GLU A 68 4.90 0.72 -6.55
C GLU A 68 4.35 1.05 -7.94
N ALA A 69 4.79 0.34 -8.96
CA ALA A 69 4.35 0.56 -10.33
C ALA A 69 2.84 0.39 -10.47
N GLU A 70 2.29 -0.64 -9.84
CA GLU A 70 0.85 -0.91 -9.91
C GLU A 70 0.03 0.15 -9.16
N VAL A 71 0.51 0.61 -8.00
CA VAL A 71 -0.13 1.72 -7.29
C VAL A 71 -0.17 2.97 -8.17
N ARG A 72 0.95 3.31 -8.81
CA ARG A 72 1.02 4.50 -9.69
C ARG A 72 0.04 4.39 -10.86
N THR A 73 -0.10 3.21 -11.44
CA THR A 73 -1.03 2.98 -12.56
C THR A 73 -2.49 3.23 -12.14
N GLN A 74 -2.84 2.89 -10.91
CA GLN A 74 -4.21 2.96 -10.43
C GLN A 74 -4.54 4.27 -9.71
N HIS A 75 -3.51 5.03 -9.30
CA HIS A 75 -3.69 6.16 -8.38
C HIS A 75 -4.11 7.44 -9.13
N PRO A 76 -5.09 8.20 -8.59
CA PRO A 76 -5.57 9.43 -9.25
C PRO A 76 -4.65 10.63 -9.05
N TYR A 77 -3.75 10.62 -8.06
CA TYR A 77 -2.88 11.76 -7.79
C TYR A 77 -1.74 11.86 -8.82
N GLN A 78 -1.36 13.09 -9.16
CA GLN A 78 -0.19 13.35 -9.99
C GLN A 78 1.08 12.91 -9.26
N THR A 79 1.16 13.20 -7.97
CA THR A 79 2.29 12.82 -7.12
C THR A 79 1.77 12.03 -5.92
N PRO A 80 1.58 10.71 -6.07
CA PRO A 80 1.08 9.91 -4.95
C PRO A 80 2.14 9.75 -3.87
N CYS A 81 1.70 9.67 -2.61
CA CYS A 81 2.56 9.33 -1.50
C CYS A 81 2.64 7.81 -1.41
N ILE A 82 3.81 7.25 -1.67
CA ILE A 82 4.05 5.81 -1.58
C ILE A 82 5.28 5.61 -0.71
N LEU A 83 5.08 5.51 0.61
CA LEU A 83 6.16 5.26 1.55
C LEU A 83 6.36 3.77 1.72
N ARG A 84 7.59 3.37 2.05
CA ARG A 84 7.90 1.99 2.38
C ARG A 84 8.82 1.92 3.58
N ILE A 85 8.58 0.94 4.43
CA ILE A 85 9.34 0.71 5.65
C ILE A 85 9.65 -0.77 5.72
N GLU A 86 10.91 -1.12 5.99
CA GLU A 86 11.25 -2.51 6.29
C GLU A 86 10.80 -2.83 7.70
N VAL A 87 10.12 -3.95 7.85
CA VAL A 87 9.59 -4.38 9.15
C VAL A 87 9.83 -5.88 9.35
N ARG A 88 9.71 -6.29 10.60
CA ARG A 88 9.80 -7.69 10.99
C ARG A 88 8.61 -8.04 11.86
N ALA A 89 8.21 -9.29 11.80
CA ALA A 89 7.12 -9.80 12.61
C ALA A 89 7.51 -11.19 13.16
N ASN A 90 6.56 -11.82 13.80
CA ASN A 90 6.71 -13.21 14.21
C ASN A 90 6.89 -14.11 12.97
N ALA A 91 7.64 -15.19 13.12
CA ALA A 91 8.07 -16.03 12.00
C ALA A 91 6.93 -16.60 11.17
N ASP A 92 5.86 -17.03 11.80
CA ASP A 92 4.71 -17.59 11.10
C ASP A 92 3.96 -16.54 10.28
N TYR A 93 3.88 -15.29 10.77
CA TYR A 93 3.26 -14.19 10.02
C TYR A 93 4.11 -13.82 8.81
N GLU A 94 5.43 -13.73 8.96
CA GLU A 94 6.33 -13.46 7.83
C GLU A 94 6.22 -14.54 6.75
N LYS A 95 6.11 -15.80 7.17
CA LYS A 95 5.88 -16.92 6.26
C LYS A 95 4.56 -16.76 5.49
N TRP A 96 3.50 -16.37 6.20
CA TRP A 96 2.20 -16.13 5.59
C TRP A 96 2.26 -15.01 4.55
N ILE A 97 3.01 -13.94 4.81
CA ILE A 97 3.22 -12.84 3.85
C ILE A 97 3.83 -13.39 2.56
N VAL A 98 4.87 -14.21 2.67
CA VAL A 98 5.55 -14.79 1.50
C VAL A 98 4.59 -15.68 0.72
N GLU A 99 3.89 -16.57 1.40
CA GLU A 99 2.97 -17.51 0.76
C GLU A 99 1.83 -16.78 0.04
N SER A 100 1.31 -15.73 0.66
CA SER A 100 0.16 -14.97 0.12
C SER A 100 0.54 -14.09 -1.06
N THR A 101 1.82 -13.80 -1.23
CA THR A 101 2.32 -12.97 -2.34
C THR A 101 3.10 -13.79 -3.38
N THR A 102 2.98 -15.09 -3.32
CA THR A 102 3.60 -16.02 -4.29
C THR A 102 2.48 -16.69 -5.08
N ASP A 103 2.61 -16.72 -6.40
CA ASP A 103 1.62 -17.37 -7.24
C ASP A 103 1.51 -18.85 -6.90
N PRO A 104 0.29 -19.40 -6.84
CA PRO A 104 0.13 -20.83 -6.58
C PRO A 104 0.80 -21.66 -7.67
N VAL A 105 1.40 -22.77 -7.27
CA VAL A 105 1.98 -23.74 -8.18
C VAL A 105 0.98 -24.89 -8.34
N PHE A 106 0.61 -25.18 -9.55
CA PHE A 106 -0.36 -26.22 -9.87
C PHE A 106 0.30 -27.38 -10.62
#